data_9ac0cf5bf66a95517abf7013ab818032
#
_entry.id   9ac0cf5bf66a95517abf7013ab818032
#
_cell.length_a   1.000
_cell.length_b   1.000
_cell.length_c   1.000
_cell.angle_alpha   90.00
_cell.angle_beta   90.00
_cell.angle_gamma   90.00
#
_symmetry.space_group_name_H-M   'P 1'
#
loop_
_entity.id
_entity.type
_entity.pdbx_description
1 polymer ?
#
loop_
_entity_poly.entity_id
_entity_poly.type
_entity_poly.pdbx_seq_one_letter_code
_entity_poly.pdbx_strand_id
1 'polypeptide(L)'
;GNYSLDVKNGTYTLYIKYVGYKDIVLNNVKAGNTDVVLNFELESDAQALSEVSVVAAAKKNNEVSLMQEQKRSLVVQSGVSAQQIAKTQDKDASEVIKRVPGVSIIDEKFVMVRGLSQRYNNVWMNSSAVPSSEADSRAFSFDIIPSSQLDNMVIVKSPAPEYPADFTGGFILIDTKDMPSENGFNLSIGGAINDQTHFKDFLKAKGGNMDWLGFGTGFRTLDAGMKGALNTYPNYANGNTARIDILNNGLNNDWTLKTIKPVGDLKVNLSYNHKWETESGRTYGMLAAVNYSNTYKTYLDMENSLYGPYDTSNDKTVFLRKATDNQYSND
;
A
#
# COMPACT_ATOMS: atom_id res chain seq x y z
N GLY A 1 30.94 37.13 -34.90
CA GLY A 1 31.26 36.44 -36.15
C GLY A 1 30.65 37.17 -37.35
N ASN A 2 31.18 36.93 -38.51
CA ASN A 2 30.65 37.50 -39.77
C ASN A 2 29.62 36.49 -40.34
N TYR A 3 28.61 37.02 -40.96
CA TYR A 3 27.60 36.22 -41.66
C TYR A 3 27.35 36.85 -43.06
N SER A 4 26.84 36.08 -43.99
CA SER A 4 26.47 36.50 -45.32
C SER A 4 25.22 35.73 -45.76
N LEU A 5 24.25 36.43 -46.32
CA LEU A 5 22.98 35.88 -46.79
C LEU A 5 22.69 36.41 -48.19
N ASP A 6 22.64 35.52 -49.19
CA ASP A 6 22.24 35.86 -50.56
C ASP A 6 20.76 35.71 -50.69
N VAL A 7 20.06 36.82 -50.89
CA VAL A 7 18.62 36.89 -51.01
C VAL A 7 18.20 37.69 -52.25
N LYS A 8 17.03 37.41 -52.82
CA LYS A 8 16.47 38.17 -53.94
C LYS A 8 16.03 39.57 -53.48
N ASN A 9 15.91 40.52 -54.41
CA ASN A 9 15.37 41.85 -54.11
C ASN A 9 14.01 41.72 -53.41
N GLY A 10 13.85 42.34 -52.26
CA GLY A 10 12.62 42.27 -51.47
C GLY A 10 12.75 42.85 -50.05
N THR A 11 11.68 42.82 -49.29
CA THR A 11 11.68 43.26 -47.90
C THR A 11 11.54 42.02 -47.02
N TYR A 12 12.41 41.88 -46.05
CA TYR A 12 12.53 40.69 -45.19
C TYR A 12 12.45 41.04 -43.72
N THR A 13 12.05 40.06 -42.92
CA THR A 13 12.25 40.07 -41.46
C THR A 13 13.38 39.11 -41.12
N LEU A 14 14.39 39.61 -40.46
CA LEU A 14 15.58 38.84 -40.09
C LEU A 14 15.45 38.40 -38.62
N TYR A 15 15.49 37.09 -38.37
CA TYR A 15 15.52 36.51 -37.06
C TYR A 15 16.92 36.05 -36.73
N ILE A 16 17.50 36.57 -35.64
CA ILE A 16 18.84 36.25 -35.21
C ILE A 16 18.70 35.50 -33.88
N LYS A 17 19.16 34.26 -33.87
CA LYS A 17 19.13 33.39 -32.71
C LYS A 17 20.50 32.81 -32.46
N TYR A 18 20.94 32.90 -31.19
CA TYR A 18 22.17 32.25 -30.73
C TYR A 18 22.00 31.76 -29.30
N VAL A 19 22.48 30.54 -29.04
CA VAL A 19 22.31 29.91 -27.72
C VAL A 19 22.94 30.76 -26.62
N GLY A 20 22.17 31.12 -25.61
CA GLY A 20 22.60 31.95 -24.47
C GLY A 20 22.48 33.47 -24.69
N TYR A 21 21.83 33.88 -25.77
CA TYR A 21 21.59 35.30 -26.08
C TYR A 21 20.11 35.54 -26.40
N LYS A 22 19.66 36.77 -26.18
CA LYS A 22 18.27 37.18 -26.52
C LYS A 22 18.06 37.16 -28.03
N ASP A 23 16.90 36.69 -28.45
CA ASP A 23 16.50 36.74 -29.87
C ASP A 23 16.35 38.19 -30.36
N ILE A 24 16.93 38.52 -31.50
CA ILE A 24 16.80 39.82 -32.15
C ILE A 24 15.91 39.63 -33.39
N VAL A 25 14.89 40.48 -33.55
CA VAL A 25 14.03 40.50 -34.73
C VAL A 25 14.14 41.87 -35.40
N LEU A 26 14.71 41.91 -36.63
CA LEU A 26 14.82 43.09 -37.44
C LEU A 26 13.74 43.04 -38.54
N ASN A 27 12.75 43.91 -38.43
CA ASN A 27 11.67 44.01 -39.43
C ASN A 27 12.03 44.98 -40.55
N ASN A 28 11.45 44.77 -41.74
CA ASN A 28 11.54 45.66 -42.89
C ASN A 28 12.97 45.86 -43.45
N VAL A 29 13.83 44.87 -43.36
CA VAL A 29 15.16 44.87 -43.99
C VAL A 29 15.00 44.76 -45.51
N LYS A 30 15.37 45.81 -46.24
CA LYS A 30 15.26 45.87 -47.71
C LYS A 30 16.52 45.35 -48.35
N ALA A 31 16.43 44.26 -49.08
CA ALA A 31 17.48 43.76 -49.96
C ALA A 31 17.28 44.30 -51.41
N GLY A 32 18.31 44.88 -51.95
CA GLY A 32 18.35 45.45 -53.31
C GLY A 32 19.59 45.01 -54.09
N ASN A 33 19.97 45.74 -55.10
CA ASN A 33 21.12 45.41 -55.93
C ASN A 33 22.46 45.82 -55.30
N THR A 34 22.48 46.34 -54.07
CA THR A 34 23.66 46.72 -53.32
C THR A 34 23.68 45.92 -51.99
N ASP A 35 24.88 45.59 -51.56
CA ASP A 35 25.07 44.88 -50.29
C ASP A 35 24.60 45.73 -49.11
N VAL A 36 23.77 45.14 -48.23
CA VAL A 36 23.29 45.77 -47.00
C VAL A 36 24.07 45.19 -45.83
N VAL A 37 24.86 46.03 -45.17
CA VAL A 37 25.63 45.64 -43.96
C VAL A 37 24.82 45.96 -42.72
N LEU A 38 24.55 44.92 -41.92
CA LEU A 38 23.84 45.02 -40.63
C LEU A 38 24.75 44.57 -39.53
N ASN A 39 25.02 45.46 -38.58
CA ASN A 39 25.77 45.13 -37.37
C ASN A 39 24.81 45.18 -36.20
N PHE A 40 24.88 44.16 -35.33
CA PHE A 40 24.08 44.09 -34.12
C PHE A 40 24.91 43.47 -33.01
N GLU A 41 24.62 43.88 -31.80
CA GLU A 41 25.20 43.30 -30.58
C GLU A 41 24.20 42.33 -29.97
N LEU A 42 24.68 41.11 -29.63
CA LEU A 42 23.89 40.13 -28.94
C LEU A 42 23.96 40.38 -27.43
N GLU A 43 22.82 40.61 -26.79
CA GLU A 43 22.74 40.72 -25.33
C GLU A 43 22.63 39.32 -24.74
N SER A 44 23.51 39.05 -23.77
CA SER A 44 23.46 37.79 -23.04
C SER A 44 22.12 37.61 -22.34
N ASP A 45 21.45 36.47 -22.54
CA ASP A 45 20.23 36.11 -21.85
C ASP A 45 20.58 35.41 -20.53
N ALA A 46 21.26 36.14 -19.64
CA ALA A 46 21.68 35.63 -18.34
C ALA A 46 20.48 35.32 -17.39
N GLN A 47 19.26 35.69 -17.78
CA GLN A 47 18.03 35.33 -17.03
C GLN A 47 17.37 34.05 -17.51
N ALA A 48 17.75 33.51 -18.66
CA ALA A 48 17.19 32.25 -19.16
C ALA A 48 17.79 30.99 -18.52
N LEU A 49 18.78 31.14 -17.66
CA LEU A 49 19.29 30.08 -16.78
C LEU A 49 18.77 30.25 -15.36
N SER A 50 17.53 30.66 -15.17
CA SER A 50 16.82 30.13 -14.01
C SER A 50 16.78 28.61 -14.28
N GLU A 51 17.60 27.91 -13.53
CA GLU A 51 17.67 26.48 -13.42
C GLU A 51 16.23 25.93 -13.40
N VAL A 52 15.71 25.53 -14.54
CA VAL A 52 14.67 24.54 -14.56
C VAL A 52 15.37 23.28 -14.11
N SER A 53 15.59 23.20 -12.79
CA SER A 53 15.78 21.95 -12.12
C SER A 53 14.52 21.15 -12.40
N VAL A 54 14.48 20.47 -13.55
CA VAL A 54 13.59 19.35 -13.76
C VAL A 54 14.12 18.30 -12.79
N VAL A 55 13.74 18.44 -11.54
CA VAL A 55 13.72 17.31 -10.61
C VAL A 55 12.62 16.42 -11.14
N ALA A 56 12.91 15.72 -12.21
CA ALA A 56 12.17 14.53 -12.58
C ALA A 56 12.47 13.56 -11.44
N ALA A 57 11.64 13.56 -10.43
CA ALA A 57 11.61 12.48 -9.47
C ALA A 57 11.51 11.21 -10.32
N ALA A 58 12.56 10.39 -10.29
CA ALA A 58 12.58 9.16 -11.06
C ALA A 58 11.39 8.34 -10.61
N LYS A 59 10.40 8.17 -11.50
CA LYS A 59 9.20 7.40 -11.16
C LYS A 59 9.64 5.97 -10.86
N LYS A 60 9.43 5.54 -9.63
CA LYS A 60 9.78 4.18 -9.14
C LYS A 60 8.71 3.14 -9.50
N ASN A 61 7.74 3.51 -10.32
CA ASN A 61 6.58 2.69 -10.65
C ASN A 61 6.86 1.55 -11.65
N ASN A 62 8.02 1.54 -12.30
CA ASN A 62 8.42 0.46 -13.20
C ASN A 62 9.55 -0.39 -12.60
N GLU A 63 9.65 -1.64 -13.06
CA GLU A 63 10.61 -2.62 -12.54
C GLU A 63 12.05 -2.19 -12.79
N VAL A 64 12.35 -1.59 -13.94
CA VAL A 64 13.69 -1.17 -14.32
C VAL A 64 14.19 -0.04 -13.42
N SER A 65 13.33 0.96 -13.14
CA SER A 65 13.72 2.09 -12.27
C SER A 65 13.94 1.63 -10.83
N LEU A 66 13.13 0.71 -10.34
CA LEU A 66 13.30 0.13 -9.01
C LEU A 66 14.62 -0.67 -8.91
N MET A 67 14.94 -1.48 -9.92
CA MET A 67 16.22 -2.20 -9.99
C MET A 67 17.42 -1.26 -10.07
N GLN A 68 17.33 -0.17 -10.82
CA GLN A 68 18.38 0.84 -10.89
C GLN A 68 18.58 1.53 -9.54
N GLU A 69 17.51 1.82 -8.82
CA GLU A 69 17.59 2.37 -7.49
C GLU A 69 18.24 1.39 -6.51
N GLN A 70 17.83 0.11 -6.54
CA GLN A 70 18.46 -0.94 -5.73
C GLN A 70 19.96 -1.05 -6.01
N LYS A 71 20.36 -0.96 -7.28
CA LYS A 71 21.77 -1.02 -7.69
C LYS A 71 22.57 0.18 -7.20
N ARG A 72 21.98 1.37 -7.12
CA ARG A 72 22.62 2.61 -6.66
C ARG A 72 22.57 2.77 -5.15
N SER A 73 21.69 2.06 -4.49
CA SER A 73 21.52 2.15 -3.04
C SER A 73 22.75 1.66 -2.29
N LEU A 74 23.12 2.39 -1.26
CA LEU A 74 24.18 2.01 -0.32
C LEU A 74 23.68 1.00 0.73
N VAL A 75 22.38 0.76 0.80
CA VAL A 75 21.73 -0.15 1.73
C VAL A 75 21.16 -1.35 1.00
N VAL A 76 21.04 -2.47 1.73
CA VAL A 76 20.35 -3.66 1.21
C VAL A 76 18.86 -3.41 1.22
N GLN A 77 18.28 -3.27 0.03
CA GLN A 77 16.84 -3.07 -0.14
C GLN A 77 16.27 -3.97 -1.24
N SER A 78 15.00 -4.25 -1.15
CA SER A 78 14.25 -5.00 -2.15
C SER A 78 12.82 -4.47 -2.20
N GLY A 79 12.20 -4.47 -3.37
CA GLY A 79 10.85 -3.92 -3.47
C GLY A 79 10.05 -4.50 -4.64
N VAL A 80 8.80 -4.04 -4.73
CA VAL A 80 7.84 -4.38 -5.78
C VAL A 80 7.33 -3.07 -6.39
N SER A 81 7.33 -2.97 -7.71
CA SER A 81 6.84 -1.79 -8.46
C SER A 81 5.37 -1.91 -8.83
N ALA A 82 4.71 -0.77 -9.16
CA ALA A 82 3.34 -0.76 -9.67
C ALA A 82 3.18 -1.66 -10.91
N GLN A 83 4.19 -1.68 -11.79
CA GLN A 83 4.17 -2.52 -12.98
C GLN A 83 4.12 -4.02 -12.64
N GLN A 84 4.83 -4.43 -11.60
CA GLN A 84 4.81 -5.81 -11.11
C GLN A 84 3.49 -6.13 -10.41
N ILE A 85 2.99 -5.20 -9.57
CA ILE A 85 1.69 -5.32 -8.88
C ILE A 85 0.55 -5.49 -9.89
N ALA A 86 0.57 -4.72 -10.99
CA ALA A 86 -0.46 -4.78 -12.02
C ALA A 86 -0.52 -6.12 -12.76
N LYS A 87 0.59 -6.87 -12.81
CA LYS A 87 0.65 -8.21 -13.41
C LYS A 87 0.12 -9.30 -12.48
N THR A 88 -0.07 -8.99 -11.21
CA THR A 88 -0.52 -9.92 -10.19
C THR A 88 -1.96 -9.60 -9.78
N GLN A 89 -2.65 -10.59 -9.25
CA GLN A 89 -4.03 -10.42 -8.76
C GLN A 89 -4.06 -10.21 -7.25
N ASP A 90 -3.03 -9.56 -6.71
CA ASP A 90 -2.94 -9.28 -5.29
C ASP A 90 -4.02 -8.26 -4.89
N LYS A 91 -4.73 -8.54 -3.81
CA LYS A 91 -5.84 -7.68 -3.35
C LYS A 91 -5.37 -6.45 -2.58
N ASP A 92 -4.32 -6.61 -1.79
CA ASP A 92 -3.83 -5.61 -0.84
C ASP A 92 -2.30 -5.64 -0.71
N ALA A 93 -1.76 -4.72 0.08
CA ALA A 93 -0.34 -4.59 0.31
C ALA A 93 0.27 -5.82 1.02
N SER A 94 -0.51 -6.58 1.80
CA SER A 94 -0.02 -7.78 2.46
C SER A 94 0.30 -8.89 1.45
N GLU A 95 -0.53 -9.06 0.43
CA GLU A 95 -0.28 -10.02 -0.65
C GLU A 95 0.89 -9.57 -1.54
N VAL A 96 0.98 -8.29 -1.84
CA VAL A 96 2.06 -7.71 -2.64
C VAL A 96 3.43 -7.92 -1.98
N ILE A 97 3.54 -7.62 -0.69
CA ILE A 97 4.83 -7.64 0.01
C ILE A 97 5.39 -9.06 0.21
N LYS A 98 4.54 -10.09 0.18
CA LYS A 98 4.97 -11.51 0.18
C LYS A 98 5.96 -11.84 -0.94
N ARG A 99 5.94 -11.08 -2.02
CA ARG A 99 6.81 -11.29 -3.20
C ARG A 99 8.24 -10.81 -2.95
N VAL A 100 8.45 -10.02 -1.91
CA VAL A 100 9.78 -9.53 -1.55
C VAL A 100 10.56 -10.64 -0.85
N PRO A 101 11.77 -11.02 -1.31
CA PRO A 101 12.56 -12.05 -0.68
C PRO A 101 12.84 -11.78 0.79
N GLY A 102 12.72 -12.81 1.64
CA GLY A 102 12.96 -12.71 3.09
C GLY A 102 11.79 -12.07 3.86
N VAL A 103 10.62 -12.01 3.26
CA VAL A 103 9.38 -11.54 3.88
C VAL A 103 8.40 -12.70 4.00
N SER A 104 7.73 -12.77 5.13
CA SER A 104 6.59 -13.64 5.38
C SER A 104 5.47 -12.84 6.04
N ILE A 105 4.25 -13.36 5.95
CA ILE A 105 3.06 -12.72 6.50
C ILE A 105 2.47 -13.62 7.59
N ILE A 106 2.09 -13.00 8.70
CA ILE A 106 1.32 -13.65 9.77
C ILE A 106 -0.09 -13.10 9.75
N ASP A 107 -1.06 -13.95 10.02
CA ASP A 107 -2.49 -13.61 10.10
C ASP A 107 -3.00 -12.84 8.85
N GLU A 108 -2.37 -13.08 7.69
CA GLU A 108 -2.67 -12.46 6.40
C GLU A 108 -2.50 -10.93 6.34
N LYS A 109 -2.04 -10.30 7.40
CA LYS A 109 -1.96 -8.84 7.54
C LYS A 109 -0.63 -8.30 8.07
N PHE A 110 0.10 -9.07 8.89
CA PHE A 110 1.33 -8.58 9.51
C PHE A 110 2.58 -9.07 8.82
N VAL A 111 3.52 -8.17 8.61
CA VAL A 111 4.77 -8.44 7.92
C VAL A 111 5.85 -8.87 8.90
N MET A 112 6.48 -10.01 8.62
CA MET A 112 7.73 -10.44 9.21
C MET A 112 8.87 -10.29 8.22
N VAL A 113 9.96 -9.66 8.64
CA VAL A 113 11.16 -9.51 7.81
C VAL A 113 12.30 -10.29 8.43
N ARG A 114 12.89 -11.18 7.63
CA ARG A 114 14.03 -12.03 8.06
C ARG A 114 13.74 -12.87 9.31
N GLY A 115 12.51 -13.33 9.48
CA GLY A 115 12.07 -14.13 10.63
C GLY A 115 11.83 -13.34 11.91
N LEU A 116 12.01 -12.00 11.89
CA LEU A 116 11.70 -11.14 13.03
C LEU A 116 10.24 -10.71 13.00
N SER A 117 9.57 -10.73 14.16
CA SER A 117 8.17 -10.42 14.28
C SER A 117 7.87 -8.97 13.88
N GLN A 118 6.60 -8.68 13.59
CA GLN A 118 6.10 -7.39 13.11
C GLN A 118 6.49 -6.19 13.99
N ARG A 119 6.64 -6.39 15.30
CA ARG A 119 7.02 -5.34 16.25
C ARG A 119 8.42 -4.75 16.02
N TYR A 120 9.27 -5.46 15.28
CA TYR A 120 10.63 -5.04 14.97
C TYR A 120 10.76 -4.33 13.64
N ASN A 121 9.64 -4.13 12.93
CA ASN A 121 9.58 -3.40 11.69
C ASN A 121 9.11 -1.97 11.93
N ASN A 122 9.57 -1.06 11.08
CA ASN A 122 9.05 0.29 11.00
C ASN A 122 8.39 0.49 9.63
N VAL A 123 7.29 1.22 9.57
CA VAL A 123 6.52 1.42 8.34
C VAL A 123 6.30 2.91 8.11
N TRP A 124 6.67 3.37 6.94
CA TRP A 124 6.36 4.71 6.46
C TRP A 124 5.51 4.64 5.20
N MET A 125 4.54 5.52 5.13
CA MET A 125 3.70 5.71 3.96
C MET A 125 3.86 7.14 3.46
N ASN A 126 4.21 7.31 2.18
CA ASN A 126 4.45 8.60 1.57
C ASN A 126 5.41 9.48 2.42
N SER A 127 6.53 8.89 2.84
CA SER A 127 7.56 9.53 3.67
C SER A 127 7.11 9.94 5.08
N SER A 128 5.99 9.45 5.56
CA SER A 128 5.48 9.71 6.93
C SER A 128 5.33 8.42 7.70
N ALA A 129 5.70 8.44 8.98
CA ALA A 129 5.53 7.28 9.86
C ALA A 129 4.05 6.95 10.03
N VAL A 130 3.68 5.68 9.88
CA VAL A 130 2.32 5.21 10.14
C VAL A 130 2.20 4.70 11.58
N PRO A 131 1.09 5.02 12.28
CA PRO A 131 0.84 4.49 13.60
C PRO A 131 0.56 2.99 13.56
N SER A 132 0.65 2.33 14.72
CA SER A 132 0.17 0.96 14.85
C SER A 132 -1.32 0.89 14.59
N SER A 133 -1.75 -0.10 13.82
CA SER A 133 -3.18 -0.39 13.62
C SER A 133 -3.77 -1.27 14.74
N GLU A 134 -2.92 -1.85 15.58
CA GLU A 134 -3.30 -2.75 16.66
C GLU A 134 -3.16 -2.08 18.03
N ALA A 135 -4.13 -2.32 18.91
CA ALA A 135 -4.14 -1.71 20.24
C ALA A 135 -3.06 -2.29 21.17
N ASP A 136 -2.79 -3.58 21.05
CA ASP A 136 -1.96 -4.34 22.01
C ASP A 136 -0.54 -4.62 21.51
N SER A 137 -0.22 -4.28 20.26
CA SER A 137 1.09 -4.52 19.68
C SER A 137 1.53 -3.42 18.72
N ARG A 138 2.84 -3.19 18.63
CA ARG A 138 3.40 -2.35 17.58
C ARG A 138 3.37 -3.10 16.26
N ALA A 139 2.29 -2.99 15.53
CA ALA A 139 2.09 -3.65 14.25
C ALA A 139 1.25 -2.80 13.31
N PHE A 140 1.59 -2.82 12.03
CA PHE A 140 0.80 -2.20 10.98
C PHE A 140 0.12 -3.29 10.14
N SER A 141 -1.17 -3.14 9.90
CA SER A 141 -2.00 -4.08 9.14
C SER A 141 -1.94 -3.73 7.66
N PHE A 142 -1.27 -4.54 6.86
CA PHE A 142 -1.04 -4.25 5.44
C PHE A 142 -2.24 -4.56 4.56
N ASP A 143 -3.22 -5.30 5.05
CA ASP A 143 -4.48 -5.62 4.37
C ASP A 143 -5.40 -4.41 4.15
N ILE A 144 -5.19 -3.32 4.93
CA ILE A 144 -5.99 -2.10 4.81
C ILE A 144 -5.66 -1.26 3.56
N ILE A 145 -4.51 -1.52 2.90
CA ILE A 145 -4.08 -0.76 1.73
C ILE A 145 -4.38 -1.56 0.47
N PRO A 146 -5.32 -1.10 -0.38
CA PRO A 146 -5.61 -1.75 -1.65
C PRO A 146 -4.40 -1.75 -2.58
N SER A 147 -4.11 -2.88 -3.23
CA SER A 147 -3.00 -2.99 -4.18
C SER A 147 -3.10 -2.00 -5.35
N SER A 148 -4.33 -1.66 -5.75
CA SER A 148 -4.61 -0.69 -6.82
C SER A 148 -4.15 0.74 -6.52
N GLN A 149 -3.94 1.08 -5.25
CA GLN A 149 -3.46 2.40 -4.81
C GLN A 149 -1.93 2.46 -4.65
N LEU A 150 -1.25 1.32 -4.72
CA LEU A 150 0.20 1.26 -4.56
C LEU A 150 0.93 1.70 -5.84
N ASP A 151 1.95 2.54 -5.67
CA ASP A 151 2.93 2.86 -6.70
C ASP A 151 4.16 1.95 -6.57
N ASN A 152 4.70 1.81 -5.39
CA ASN A 152 5.74 0.85 -5.07
C ASN A 152 5.76 0.52 -3.57
N MET A 153 6.43 -0.57 -3.24
CA MET A 153 6.77 -0.93 -1.86
C MET A 153 8.22 -1.36 -1.81
N VAL A 154 8.98 -0.76 -0.91
CA VAL A 154 10.42 -1.05 -0.73
C VAL A 154 10.68 -1.44 0.73
N ILE A 155 11.47 -2.48 0.92
CA ILE A 155 11.94 -2.90 2.25
C ILE A 155 13.43 -2.68 2.32
N VAL A 156 13.84 -1.79 3.20
CA VAL A 156 15.23 -1.57 3.57
C VAL A 156 15.59 -2.54 4.70
N LYS A 157 16.64 -3.34 4.47
CA LYS A 157 17.05 -4.44 5.35
C LYS A 157 18.33 -4.16 6.14
N SER A 158 18.99 -3.06 5.85
CA SER A 158 20.17 -2.60 6.59
C SER A 158 19.98 -1.18 7.08
N PRO A 159 20.49 -0.83 8.27
CA PRO A 159 20.39 0.53 8.77
C PRO A 159 21.14 1.53 7.88
N ALA A 160 20.63 2.76 7.82
CA ALA A 160 21.28 3.89 7.20
C ALA A 160 20.96 5.18 7.97
N PRO A 161 21.81 6.21 7.89
CA PRO A 161 21.62 7.46 8.64
C PRO A 161 20.32 8.21 8.31
N GLU A 162 19.78 8.00 7.12
CA GLU A 162 18.53 8.60 6.63
C GLU A 162 17.27 7.99 7.24
N TYR A 163 17.39 6.81 7.87
CA TYR A 163 16.25 6.11 8.48
C TYR A 163 16.33 6.13 10.00
N PRO A 164 15.18 6.13 10.69
CA PRO A 164 15.13 5.97 12.14
C PRO A 164 15.84 4.69 12.59
N ALA A 165 16.53 4.74 13.72
CA ALA A 165 17.30 3.60 14.25
C ALA A 165 16.43 2.56 14.98
N ASP A 166 15.11 2.72 15.00
CA ASP A 166 14.17 1.93 15.81
C ASP A 166 13.62 0.69 15.09
N PHE A 167 14.31 0.19 14.08
CA PHE A 167 13.96 -1.07 13.42
C PHE A 167 15.14 -2.07 13.44
N THR A 168 14.80 -3.35 13.51
CA THR A 168 15.76 -4.47 13.45
C THR A 168 15.40 -5.46 12.34
N GLY A 169 14.12 -5.64 12.08
CA GLY A 169 13.58 -6.49 11.04
C GLY A 169 13.76 -5.87 9.67
N GLY A 170 12.97 -4.87 9.38
CA GLY A 170 12.98 -4.11 8.13
C GLY A 170 12.32 -2.74 8.29
N PHE A 171 12.78 -1.81 7.47
CA PHE A 171 12.13 -0.51 7.30
C PHE A 171 11.33 -0.55 6.01
N ILE A 172 10.02 -0.46 6.13
CA ILE A 172 9.09 -0.67 5.01
C ILE A 172 8.59 0.68 4.53
N LEU A 173 8.88 0.97 3.29
CA LEU A 173 8.44 2.17 2.59
C LEU A 173 7.29 1.80 1.66
N ILE A 174 6.18 2.51 1.78
CA ILE A 174 4.99 2.35 0.96
C ILE A 174 4.74 3.67 0.26
N ASP A 175 4.85 3.68 -1.05
CA ASP A 175 4.47 4.83 -1.85
C ASP A 175 3.14 4.54 -2.55
N THR A 176 2.17 5.41 -2.32
CA THR A 176 0.89 5.36 -3.01
C THR A 176 0.96 6.20 -4.28
N LYS A 177 0.06 5.94 -5.22
CA LYS A 177 -0.05 6.74 -6.44
C LYS A 177 -0.35 8.20 -6.12
N ASP A 178 0.43 9.11 -6.66
CA ASP A 178 0.26 10.55 -6.45
C ASP A 178 -0.90 11.11 -7.29
N MET A 179 -0.77 11.00 -8.62
CA MET A 179 -1.69 11.57 -9.58
C MET A 179 -2.09 10.51 -10.59
N PRO A 180 -3.36 10.35 -10.90
CA PRO A 180 -3.76 9.44 -11.98
C PRO A 180 -3.16 9.90 -13.31
N SER A 181 -2.57 8.96 -14.04
CA SER A 181 -2.08 9.21 -15.40
C SER A 181 -3.22 9.35 -16.39
N GLU A 182 -4.30 8.59 -16.18
CA GLU A 182 -5.47 8.49 -17.04
C GLU A 182 -6.75 8.47 -16.23
N ASN A 183 -7.83 8.99 -16.81
CA ASN A 183 -9.17 8.85 -16.25
C ASN A 183 -9.66 7.43 -16.51
N GLY A 184 -10.20 6.78 -15.49
CA GLY A 184 -10.65 5.42 -15.66
C GLY A 184 -11.40 4.86 -14.47
N PHE A 185 -12.15 3.83 -14.79
CA PHE A 185 -12.85 2.98 -13.85
C PHE A 185 -12.38 1.56 -14.10
N ASN A 186 -11.94 0.88 -13.06
CA ASN A 186 -11.51 -0.51 -13.15
C ASN A 186 -12.31 -1.34 -12.16
N LEU A 187 -12.94 -2.39 -12.67
CA LEU A 187 -13.62 -3.43 -11.89
C LEU A 187 -12.91 -4.75 -12.15
N SER A 188 -12.42 -5.37 -11.08
CA SER A 188 -11.84 -6.70 -11.13
C SER A 188 -12.64 -7.62 -10.21
N ILE A 189 -13.07 -8.77 -10.74
CA ILE A 189 -13.75 -9.82 -10.00
C ILE A 189 -12.90 -11.07 -10.14
N GLY A 190 -12.51 -11.65 -9.02
CA GLY A 190 -11.70 -12.86 -8.95
C GLY A 190 -12.22 -13.80 -7.87
N GLY A 191 -11.71 -15.01 -7.88
CA GLY A 191 -12.02 -16.01 -6.88
C GLY A 191 -11.06 -17.18 -6.93
N ALA A 192 -11.16 -18.04 -5.92
CA ALA A 192 -10.40 -19.27 -5.85
C ALA A 192 -11.27 -20.42 -5.35
N ILE A 193 -10.89 -21.63 -5.72
CA ILE A 193 -11.53 -22.85 -5.26
C ILE A 193 -10.44 -23.75 -4.67
N ASN A 194 -10.69 -24.22 -3.45
CA ASN A 194 -9.87 -25.20 -2.76
C ASN A 194 -10.71 -26.46 -2.54
N ASP A 195 -10.26 -27.59 -2.99
CA ASP A 195 -10.98 -28.87 -2.92
C ASP A 195 -11.19 -29.39 -1.49
N GLN A 196 -10.37 -28.95 -0.52
CA GLN A 196 -10.54 -29.33 0.88
C GLN A 196 -11.59 -28.51 1.62
N THR A 197 -11.94 -27.34 1.11
CA THR A 197 -12.84 -26.39 1.79
C THR A 197 -14.16 -26.21 1.05
N HIS A 198 -14.10 -25.93 -0.25
CA HIS A 198 -15.27 -25.60 -1.04
C HIS A 198 -16.12 -26.83 -1.39
N PHE A 199 -17.44 -26.64 -1.42
CA PHE A 199 -18.45 -27.68 -1.65
C PHE A 199 -18.50 -28.76 -0.57
N LYS A 200 -17.75 -28.60 0.54
CA LYS A 200 -17.74 -29.50 1.70
C LYS A 200 -18.40 -28.84 2.90
N ASP A 201 -18.68 -29.63 3.91
CA ASP A 201 -19.24 -29.15 5.15
C ASP A 201 -18.25 -28.24 5.87
N PHE A 202 -18.65 -27.01 6.08
CA PHE A 202 -17.89 -25.95 6.75
C PHE A 202 -18.66 -25.46 7.95
N LEU A 203 -18.03 -25.49 9.13
CA LEU A 203 -18.62 -25.02 10.36
C LEU A 203 -18.40 -23.53 10.52
N LYS A 204 -19.49 -22.77 10.62
CA LYS A 204 -19.47 -21.32 10.79
C LYS A 204 -20.25 -20.93 12.04
N ALA A 205 -19.69 -20.03 12.85
CA ALA A 205 -20.43 -19.43 13.96
C ALA A 205 -21.62 -18.60 13.43
N LYS A 206 -22.69 -18.53 14.21
CA LYS A 206 -23.78 -17.60 13.93
C LYS A 206 -23.28 -16.17 13.95
N GLY A 207 -23.81 -15.35 13.09
CA GLY A 207 -23.48 -13.94 12.95
C GLY A 207 -24.69 -13.10 12.58
N GLY A 208 -24.49 -11.80 12.46
CA GLY A 208 -25.50 -10.85 12.01
C GLY A 208 -25.75 -10.92 10.51
N ASN A 209 -26.86 -10.35 10.06
CA ASN A 209 -27.25 -10.37 8.65
C ASN A 209 -26.31 -9.58 7.71
N MET A 210 -25.51 -8.66 8.26
CA MET A 210 -24.60 -7.81 7.52
C MET A 210 -23.12 -8.20 7.70
N ASP A 211 -22.82 -9.31 8.38
CA ASP A 211 -21.46 -9.79 8.61
C ASP A 211 -20.71 -10.06 7.30
N TRP A 212 -21.43 -10.45 6.24
CA TRP A 212 -20.85 -10.67 4.92
C TRP A 212 -20.29 -9.40 4.27
N LEU A 213 -20.70 -8.21 4.73
CA LEU A 213 -20.15 -6.91 4.33
C LEU A 213 -19.14 -6.35 5.35
N GLY A 214 -18.80 -7.12 6.39
CA GLY A 214 -17.93 -6.67 7.46
C GLY A 214 -18.57 -5.74 8.49
N PHE A 215 -19.91 -5.52 8.42
CA PHE A 215 -20.61 -4.67 9.37
C PHE A 215 -21.23 -5.49 10.49
N GLY A 216 -20.77 -5.23 11.72
CA GLY A 216 -21.40 -5.78 12.92
C GLY A 216 -22.77 -5.13 13.14
N THR A 217 -23.85 -5.90 12.97
CA THR A 217 -25.21 -5.49 13.31
C THR A 217 -25.55 -5.95 14.73
N GLY A 218 -26.71 -5.55 15.28
CA GLY A 218 -27.16 -5.76 16.65
C GLY A 218 -26.87 -7.10 17.33
N PHE A 219 -26.46 -8.13 16.56
CA PHE A 219 -26.07 -9.43 17.07
C PHE A 219 -24.89 -9.38 18.06
N ARG A 220 -23.92 -8.45 17.86
CA ARG A 220 -22.74 -8.25 18.72
C ARG A 220 -22.84 -7.00 19.59
N THR A 221 -23.96 -6.31 19.58
CA THR A 221 -24.14 -5.10 20.40
C THR A 221 -24.35 -5.47 21.86
N LEU A 222 -23.63 -4.76 22.73
CA LEU A 222 -23.91 -4.84 24.16
C LEU A 222 -25.28 -4.22 24.46
N ASP A 223 -26.11 -4.93 25.22
CA ASP A 223 -27.40 -4.41 25.70
C ASP A 223 -27.20 -3.11 26.51
N ALA A 224 -28.21 -2.24 26.50
CA ALA A 224 -28.18 -0.96 27.22
C ALA A 224 -28.05 -1.16 28.74
N GLY A 225 -28.70 -2.20 29.30
CA GLY A 225 -28.56 -2.58 30.70
C GLY A 225 -27.13 -2.98 31.05
N MET A 226 -26.48 -3.72 30.16
CA MET A 226 -25.06 -4.11 30.31
C MET A 226 -24.12 -2.93 30.30
N LYS A 227 -24.30 -1.97 29.37
CA LYS A 227 -23.53 -0.73 29.34
C LYS A 227 -23.72 0.09 30.61
N GLY A 228 -24.93 0.18 31.12
CA GLY A 228 -25.25 0.84 32.40
C GLY A 228 -24.58 0.15 33.59
N ALA A 229 -24.61 -1.18 33.65
CA ALA A 229 -23.97 -1.95 34.70
C ALA A 229 -22.46 -1.81 34.70
N LEU A 230 -21.82 -1.80 33.54
CA LEU A 230 -20.37 -1.60 33.40
C LEU A 230 -19.92 -0.21 33.93
N ASN A 231 -20.75 0.83 33.73
CA ASN A 231 -20.46 2.17 34.20
C ASN A 231 -20.75 2.36 35.71
N THR A 232 -21.80 1.72 36.20
CA THR A 232 -22.27 1.90 37.59
C THR A 232 -21.51 1.04 38.59
N TYR A 233 -20.99 -0.11 38.16
CA TYR A 233 -20.32 -1.08 39.03
C TYR A 233 -18.88 -1.35 38.58
N PRO A 234 -17.93 -0.43 38.78
CA PRO A 234 -16.57 -0.59 38.27
C PRO A 234 -15.77 -1.71 38.91
N ASN A 235 -16.14 -2.18 40.11
CA ASN A 235 -15.38 -3.20 40.86
C ASN A 235 -16.00 -4.58 40.87
N TYR A 236 -15.31 -5.54 40.31
CA TYR A 236 -15.61 -6.97 40.37
C TYR A 236 -15.42 -7.57 41.77
N ALA A 237 -14.58 -6.93 42.60
CA ALA A 237 -13.99 -7.56 43.79
C ALA A 237 -14.95 -7.73 44.98
N ASN A 238 -16.13 -7.17 44.95
CA ASN A 238 -17.02 -7.13 46.13
C ASN A 238 -18.26 -8.00 46.05
N GLY A 239 -18.21 -9.11 45.28
CA GLY A 239 -19.31 -10.07 45.26
C GLY A 239 -20.65 -9.52 44.79
N ASN A 240 -20.65 -8.52 43.92
CA ASN A 240 -21.89 -7.95 43.39
C ASN A 240 -22.54 -8.89 42.36
N THR A 241 -23.37 -9.79 42.88
CA THR A 241 -24.09 -10.79 42.08
C THR A 241 -25.00 -10.15 41.03
N ALA A 242 -25.64 -9.01 41.33
CA ALA A 242 -26.49 -8.29 40.39
C ALA A 242 -25.75 -7.87 39.10
N ARG A 243 -24.50 -7.46 39.21
CA ARG A 243 -23.68 -7.14 38.03
C ARG A 243 -23.36 -8.40 37.22
N ILE A 244 -23.03 -9.49 37.90
CA ILE A 244 -22.71 -10.76 37.24
C ILE A 244 -23.94 -11.25 36.46
N ASP A 245 -25.13 -11.15 37.07
CA ASP A 245 -26.38 -11.54 36.40
C ASP A 245 -26.67 -10.68 35.16
N ILE A 246 -26.47 -9.36 35.25
CA ILE A 246 -26.66 -8.45 34.11
C ILE A 246 -25.65 -8.76 33.00
N LEU A 247 -24.41 -9.04 33.35
CA LEU A 247 -23.38 -9.40 32.36
C LEU A 247 -23.68 -10.75 31.69
N ASN A 248 -24.10 -11.74 32.46
CA ASN A 248 -24.42 -13.07 31.94
C ASN A 248 -25.66 -13.04 31.02
N ASN A 249 -26.66 -12.26 31.37
CA ASN A 249 -27.90 -12.13 30.59
C ASN A 249 -27.78 -11.16 29.41
N GLY A 250 -26.85 -10.20 29.47
CA GLY A 250 -26.65 -9.21 28.42
C GLY A 250 -25.71 -9.67 27.29
N LEU A 251 -25.01 -10.80 27.46
CA LEU A 251 -24.18 -11.40 26.41
C LEU A 251 -25.03 -12.37 25.56
N ASN A 252 -24.78 -12.33 24.26
CA ASN A 252 -25.34 -13.34 23.37
C ASN A 252 -24.60 -14.67 23.59
N ASN A 253 -25.31 -15.62 24.25
CA ASN A 253 -24.77 -16.93 24.60
C ASN A 253 -25.03 -18.00 23.52
N ASP A 254 -25.44 -17.62 22.32
CA ASP A 254 -25.65 -18.56 21.23
C ASP A 254 -24.31 -18.94 20.56
N TRP A 255 -23.71 -19.99 21.06
CA TRP A 255 -22.48 -20.60 20.54
C TRP A 255 -22.72 -21.70 19.51
N THR A 256 -23.96 -21.82 19.00
CA THR A 256 -24.29 -22.86 18.04
C THR A 256 -23.60 -22.60 16.70
N LEU A 257 -23.03 -23.65 16.14
CA LEU A 257 -22.42 -23.64 14.82
C LEU A 257 -23.48 -23.94 13.75
N LYS A 258 -23.31 -23.32 12.60
CA LYS A 258 -24.06 -23.64 11.38
C LYS A 258 -23.14 -24.39 10.42
N THR A 259 -23.67 -25.42 9.78
CA THR A 259 -22.98 -26.05 8.67
C THR A 259 -23.41 -25.39 7.38
N ILE A 260 -22.43 -24.91 6.61
CA ILE A 260 -22.61 -24.33 5.27
C ILE A 260 -21.73 -25.08 4.27
N LYS A 261 -21.97 -24.87 2.98
CA LYS A 261 -21.07 -25.37 1.91
C LYS A 261 -20.59 -24.17 1.09
N PRO A 262 -19.39 -23.61 1.37
CA PRO A 262 -18.86 -22.51 0.59
C PRO A 262 -18.72 -22.91 -0.88
N VAL A 263 -19.13 -22.03 -1.80
CA VAL A 263 -19.05 -22.28 -3.24
C VAL A 263 -17.68 -21.91 -3.80
N GLY A 264 -17.03 -20.92 -3.22
CA GLY A 264 -15.71 -20.42 -3.61
C GLY A 264 -15.38 -19.16 -2.87
N ASP A 265 -14.14 -18.74 -2.96
CA ASP A 265 -13.69 -17.43 -2.51
C ASP A 265 -14.15 -16.37 -3.50
N LEU A 266 -14.43 -15.18 -3.01
CA LEU A 266 -14.82 -14.03 -3.82
C LEU A 266 -13.91 -12.84 -3.50
N LYS A 267 -13.34 -12.23 -4.54
CA LYS A 267 -12.59 -10.98 -4.46
C LYS A 267 -13.19 -9.99 -5.46
N VAL A 268 -13.50 -8.80 -5.00
CA VAL A 268 -14.00 -7.71 -5.84
C VAL A 268 -13.17 -6.46 -5.55
N ASN A 269 -12.51 -5.94 -6.57
CA ASN A 269 -11.74 -4.70 -6.49
C ASN A 269 -12.37 -3.68 -7.43
N LEU A 270 -12.67 -2.52 -6.88
CA LEU A 270 -13.21 -1.39 -7.59
C LEU A 270 -12.23 -0.24 -7.43
N SER A 271 -11.79 0.38 -8.53
CA SER A 271 -10.99 1.59 -8.47
C SER A 271 -11.50 2.62 -9.47
N TYR A 272 -11.47 3.87 -9.05
CA TYR A 272 -11.85 5.02 -9.85
C TYR A 272 -10.72 6.05 -9.82
N ASN A 273 -10.30 6.49 -11.00
CA ASN A 273 -9.24 7.47 -11.20
C ASN A 273 -9.80 8.63 -12.03
N HIS A 274 -9.66 9.83 -11.54
CA HIS A 274 -10.08 11.01 -12.29
C HIS A 274 -9.07 12.14 -12.13
N LYS A 275 -8.71 12.74 -13.25
CA LYS A 275 -7.82 13.89 -13.35
C LYS A 275 -8.51 14.99 -14.13
N TRP A 276 -8.45 16.20 -13.62
CA TRP A 276 -8.98 17.39 -14.32
C TRP A 276 -8.04 18.56 -14.17
N GLU A 277 -8.06 19.43 -15.13
CA GLU A 277 -7.27 20.65 -15.19
C GLU A 277 -8.19 21.85 -15.19
N THR A 278 -7.89 22.86 -14.37
CA THR A 278 -8.65 24.10 -14.31
C THR A 278 -8.10 25.10 -15.33
N GLU A 279 -8.93 26.09 -15.69
CA GLU A 279 -8.53 27.19 -16.57
C GLU A 279 -7.29 27.97 -16.08
N SER A 280 -7.03 27.94 -14.80
CA SER A 280 -5.83 28.53 -14.19
C SER A 280 -4.56 27.66 -14.31
N GLY A 281 -4.60 26.54 -15.05
CA GLY A 281 -3.47 25.63 -15.26
C GLY A 281 -3.15 24.73 -14.06
N ARG A 282 -4.03 24.67 -13.06
CA ARG A 282 -3.87 23.75 -11.92
C ARG A 282 -4.47 22.39 -12.25
N THR A 283 -3.73 21.36 -11.96
CA THR A 283 -4.17 19.97 -12.15
C THR A 283 -4.59 19.37 -10.80
N TYR A 284 -5.74 18.72 -10.79
CA TYR A 284 -6.26 17.96 -9.66
C TYR A 284 -6.45 16.51 -10.05
N GLY A 285 -6.22 15.61 -9.10
CA GLY A 285 -6.43 14.17 -9.27
C GLY A 285 -7.21 13.59 -8.11
N MET A 286 -8.06 12.62 -8.42
CA MET A 286 -8.78 11.81 -7.45
C MET A 286 -8.51 10.35 -7.72
N LEU A 287 -8.12 9.63 -6.67
CA LEU A 287 -7.95 8.19 -6.64
C LEU A 287 -8.87 7.63 -5.57
N ALA A 288 -9.72 6.69 -5.93
CA ALA A 288 -10.60 5.98 -4.99
C ALA A 288 -10.54 4.48 -5.26
N ALA A 289 -10.53 3.67 -4.20
CA ALA A 289 -10.61 2.22 -4.32
C ALA A 289 -11.44 1.61 -3.21
N VAL A 290 -12.16 0.54 -3.55
CA VAL A 290 -12.90 -0.30 -2.62
C VAL A 290 -12.58 -1.75 -2.94
N ASN A 291 -12.15 -2.47 -1.92
CA ASN A 291 -11.89 -3.90 -2.02
C ASN A 291 -12.86 -4.65 -1.12
N TYR A 292 -13.36 -5.74 -1.64
CA TYR A 292 -14.12 -6.73 -0.89
C TYR A 292 -13.49 -8.09 -1.11
N SER A 293 -13.27 -8.83 -0.03
CA SER A 293 -12.83 -10.22 -0.11
C SER A 293 -13.61 -11.06 0.89
N ASN A 294 -13.94 -12.28 0.49
CA ASN A 294 -14.55 -13.28 1.37
C ASN A 294 -13.89 -14.62 1.04
N THR A 295 -13.10 -15.12 1.96
CA THR A 295 -12.29 -16.33 1.79
C THR A 295 -12.62 -17.37 2.85
N TYR A 296 -12.57 -18.63 2.46
CA TYR A 296 -12.86 -19.76 3.34
C TYR A 296 -11.65 -20.70 3.40
N LYS A 297 -11.22 -21.05 4.61
CA LYS A 297 -10.10 -21.96 4.84
C LYS A 297 -10.47 -23.03 5.86
N THR A 298 -10.12 -24.26 5.55
CA THR A 298 -10.31 -25.41 6.43
C THR A 298 -8.94 -26.09 6.63
N TYR A 299 -8.59 -26.31 7.87
CA TYR A 299 -7.43 -27.11 8.27
C TYR A 299 -7.97 -28.29 9.06
N LEU A 300 -7.86 -29.49 8.48
CA LEU A 300 -8.30 -30.72 9.12
C LEU A 300 -7.12 -31.40 9.77
N ASP A 301 -7.40 -32.09 10.88
CA ASP A 301 -6.40 -32.90 11.61
C ASP A 301 -5.14 -32.11 12.01
N MET A 302 -5.32 -30.82 12.35
CA MET A 302 -4.22 -29.97 12.77
C MET A 302 -3.68 -30.43 14.11
N GLU A 303 -2.41 -30.80 14.15
CA GLU A 303 -1.77 -31.30 15.36
C GLU A 303 -1.15 -30.14 16.15
N ASN A 304 -1.67 -29.91 17.34
CA ASN A 304 -1.12 -28.98 18.34
C ASN A 304 -0.40 -29.75 19.42
N SER A 305 0.93 -29.66 19.45
CA SER A 305 1.76 -30.33 20.45
C SER A 305 2.38 -29.32 21.39
N LEU A 306 2.25 -29.57 22.70
CA LEU A 306 2.88 -28.77 23.73
C LEU A 306 4.08 -29.56 24.30
N TYR A 307 5.25 -28.94 24.29
CA TYR A 307 6.46 -29.48 24.85
C TYR A 307 6.86 -28.65 26.07
N GLY A 308 7.39 -29.32 27.06
CA GLY A 308 8.00 -28.70 28.24
C GLY A 308 9.45 -28.27 27.98
N PRO A 309 10.17 -27.92 29.06
CA PRO A 309 11.59 -27.58 28.98
C PRO A 309 12.40 -28.72 28.38
N TYR A 310 13.46 -28.36 27.66
CA TYR A 310 14.42 -29.35 27.17
C TYR A 310 15.18 -30.00 28.35
N ASP A 311 15.15 -31.32 28.42
CA ASP A 311 15.91 -32.09 29.41
C ASP A 311 17.31 -32.36 28.87
N THR A 312 18.27 -31.61 29.36
CA THR A 312 19.67 -31.72 28.97
C THR A 312 20.32 -33.03 29.42
N SER A 313 19.76 -33.69 30.43
CA SER A 313 20.30 -34.94 30.98
C SER A 313 20.00 -36.14 30.09
N ASN A 314 18.85 -36.12 29.44
CA ASN A 314 18.37 -37.20 28.58
C ASN A 314 18.37 -36.84 27.09
N ASP A 315 18.86 -35.66 26.73
CA ASP A 315 18.88 -35.12 25.37
C ASP A 315 17.49 -35.19 24.67
N LYS A 316 16.42 -34.85 25.40
CA LYS A 316 15.03 -34.95 24.93
C LYS A 316 14.20 -33.79 25.40
N THR A 317 13.27 -33.42 24.55
CA THR A 317 12.15 -32.54 24.93
C THR A 317 11.09 -33.34 25.68
N VAL A 318 10.62 -32.80 26.79
CA VAL A 318 9.51 -33.41 27.53
C VAL A 318 8.22 -33.14 26.76
N PHE A 319 7.60 -34.17 26.21
CA PHE A 319 6.28 -34.08 25.58
C PHE A 319 5.22 -33.99 26.69
N LEU A 320 4.38 -32.93 26.62
CA LEU A 320 3.35 -32.69 27.62
C LEU A 320 1.96 -33.12 27.13
N ARG A 321 1.59 -32.71 25.96
CA ARG A 321 0.30 -33.09 25.36
C ARG A 321 0.29 -32.87 23.86
N LYS A 322 -0.62 -33.60 23.19
CA LYS A 322 -0.99 -33.42 21.79
C LYS A 322 -2.51 -33.27 21.69
N ALA A 323 -2.97 -32.34 20.94
CA ALA A 323 -4.36 -32.22 20.54
C ALA A 323 -4.44 -32.26 19.02
N THR A 324 -5.51 -32.88 18.51
CA THR A 324 -5.84 -32.87 17.08
C THR A 324 -7.12 -32.09 16.91
N ASP A 325 -7.10 -31.00 16.17
CA ASP A 325 -8.20 -30.06 16.01
C ASP A 325 -8.50 -29.82 14.54
N ASN A 326 -9.76 -29.44 14.25
CA ASN A 326 -10.15 -28.91 12.95
C ASN A 326 -10.39 -27.40 13.09
N GLN A 327 -9.76 -26.61 12.22
CA GLN A 327 -9.93 -25.17 12.20
C GLN A 327 -10.66 -24.75 10.94
N TYR A 328 -11.68 -23.90 11.12
CA TYR A 328 -12.45 -23.27 10.05
C TYR A 328 -12.31 -21.76 10.17
N SER A 329 -11.83 -21.10 9.11
CA SER A 329 -11.66 -19.66 9.05
C SER A 329 -12.45 -19.09 7.87
N ASN A 330 -13.18 -18.01 8.11
CA ASN A 330 -13.87 -17.23 7.11
C ASN A 330 -13.49 -15.76 7.29
N ASP A 331 -12.73 -15.22 6.36
CA ASP A 331 -12.18 -13.87 6.34
C ASP A 331 -12.85 -13.01 5.27
#